data_11aac51629e3fdbb12a73bc54b11a79a
#
_entry.id   11aac51629e3fdbb12a73bc54b11a79a
#
_cell.length_a   1.000
_cell.length_b   1.000
_cell.length_c   1.000
_cell.angle_alpha   90.00
_cell.angle_beta   90.00
_cell.angle_gamma   90.00
#
_symmetry.space_group_name_H-M   'P 1'
#
loop_
_entity.id
_entity.type
_entity.pdbx_description
1 polymer ?
#
loop_
_entity_poly.entity_id
_entity_poly.type
_entity_poly.pdbx_seq_one_letter_code
_entity_poly.pdbx_strand_id
1 'polypeptide(L)'
;MSPINEADIAKPVAKPALPVSGQPLTAKDYKGTLPPVWCPGCGDFAVLNAMQKALAELGIPPHELVFVSGIGCSSRFPHFMNAYGFHAVHGRSLPVAVGLKLAMPDKTVIAVGGDGDGMAIGAGHFVHTARRNPKIAYVMMDNEIYGLTKGQASPTSELGLKTKSTPFADNLKSADQPINPLALAMISGATWVARGYSGKVKELTDLIKAAINHDGYAFLQVISPCVTFHDIYEAAKAN
;
A
#
# COMPACT_ATOMS: atom_id res chain seq x y z
N MET A 1 29.09 3.24 6.62
CA MET A 1 27.87 3.12 7.45
C MET A 1 28.29 3.31 8.89
N SER A 2 27.90 4.42 9.52
CA SER A 2 28.17 4.63 10.95
C SER A 2 27.40 3.61 11.78
N PRO A 3 27.96 3.05 12.85
CA PRO A 3 27.25 2.10 13.71
C PRO A 3 26.04 2.79 14.32
N ILE A 4 24.91 2.09 14.32
CA ILE A 4 23.68 2.55 14.97
C ILE A 4 23.97 2.53 16.47
N ASN A 5 23.83 3.67 17.12
CA ASN A 5 24.03 3.79 18.57
C ASN A 5 22.85 3.12 19.29
N GLU A 6 23.11 2.20 20.21
CA GLU A 6 22.06 1.51 20.99
C GLU A 6 21.13 2.50 21.72
N ALA A 7 21.60 3.70 22.06
CA ALA A 7 20.79 4.76 22.66
C ALA A 7 19.70 5.31 21.73
N ASP A 8 19.82 5.13 20.40
CA ASP A 8 18.81 5.56 19.45
C ASP A 8 17.71 4.51 19.23
N ILE A 9 17.98 3.26 19.61
CA ILE A 9 17.00 2.17 19.53
C ILE A 9 16.02 2.21 20.73
N ALA A 10 16.42 2.81 21.83
CA ALA A 10 15.68 2.81 23.11
C ALA A 10 14.75 4.02 23.30
N LYS A 11 14.65 4.94 22.35
CA LYS A 11 13.68 6.05 22.47
C LYS A 11 12.27 5.49 22.32
N PRO A 12 11.40 5.58 23.34
CA PRO A 12 10.02 5.15 23.19
C PRO A 12 9.42 5.95 22.01
N VAL A 13 8.86 5.23 21.05
CA VAL A 13 8.07 5.84 19.98
C VAL A 13 6.99 6.69 20.66
N ALA A 14 7.02 7.99 20.47
CA ALA A 14 6.03 8.88 21.04
C ALA A 14 4.64 8.35 20.66
N LYS A 15 3.79 8.11 21.68
CA LYS A 15 2.38 7.76 21.42
C LYS A 15 1.79 8.83 20.49
N PRO A 16 0.95 8.43 19.51
CA PRO A 16 0.26 9.39 18.66
C PRO A 16 -0.39 10.47 19.52
N ALA A 17 -0.12 11.74 19.23
CA ALA A 17 -0.79 12.82 19.89
C ALA A 17 -2.29 12.69 19.62
N LEU A 18 -3.09 12.57 20.66
CA LEU A 18 -4.54 12.56 20.50
C LEU A 18 -4.97 13.95 20.00
N PRO A 19 -5.88 14.03 19.01
CA PRO A 19 -6.43 15.32 18.59
C PRO A 19 -7.10 15.99 19.78
N VAL A 20 -6.98 17.31 19.85
CA VAL A 20 -7.68 18.12 20.88
C VAL A 20 -9.18 17.89 20.67
N SER A 21 -9.89 17.43 21.72
CA SER A 21 -11.30 17.06 21.62
C SER A 21 -12.13 18.27 21.12
N GLY A 22 -12.93 18.06 20.07
CA GLY A 22 -13.88 19.03 19.54
C GLY A 22 -13.45 19.79 18.28
N GLN A 23 -12.24 19.62 17.76
CA GLN A 23 -11.86 20.19 16.47
C GLN A 23 -11.94 19.14 15.33
N PRO A 24 -12.34 19.54 14.11
CA PRO A 24 -12.32 18.66 12.96
C PRO A 24 -10.87 18.22 12.66
N LEU A 25 -10.69 16.93 12.39
CA LEU A 25 -9.40 16.35 12.02
C LEU A 25 -8.92 16.88 10.66
N THR A 26 -7.64 17.10 10.54
CA THR A 26 -6.96 17.54 9.32
C THR A 26 -5.96 16.50 8.84
N ALA A 27 -5.53 16.58 7.58
CA ALA A 27 -4.49 15.69 7.05
C ALA A 27 -3.18 15.71 7.87
N LYS A 28 -2.92 16.82 8.60
CA LYS A 28 -1.72 16.94 9.45
C LYS A 28 -1.79 16.02 10.68
N ASP A 29 -2.97 15.73 11.18
CA ASP A 29 -3.17 14.88 12.37
C ASP A 29 -2.80 13.43 12.11
N TYR A 30 -2.75 13.03 10.82
CA TYR A 30 -2.34 11.68 10.39
C TYR A 30 -0.88 11.59 9.97
N LYS A 31 -0.13 12.69 10.05
CA LYS A 31 1.28 12.71 9.66
C LYS A 31 2.14 12.09 10.76
N GLY A 32 2.89 11.04 10.41
CA GLY A 32 3.83 10.39 11.31
C GLY A 32 5.02 11.29 11.68
N THR A 33 5.75 10.90 12.70
CA THR A 33 6.94 11.62 13.18
C THR A 33 8.16 11.44 12.27
N LEU A 34 8.20 10.33 11.52
CA LEU A 34 9.28 10.06 10.58
C LEU A 34 8.95 10.63 9.19
N PRO A 35 9.90 11.34 8.54
CA PRO A 35 9.70 11.77 7.17
C PRO A 35 9.72 10.59 6.21
N PRO A 36 8.90 10.60 5.14
CA PRO A 36 8.99 9.62 4.08
C PRO A 36 10.37 9.61 3.41
N VAL A 37 10.88 8.41 3.14
CA VAL A 37 12.24 8.18 2.61
C VAL A 37 12.21 7.60 1.18
N TRP A 38 11.12 7.79 0.45
CA TRP A 38 11.00 7.40 -0.95
C TRP A 38 11.83 8.32 -1.87
N CYS A 39 12.08 7.86 -3.08
CA CYS A 39 12.80 8.64 -4.09
C CYS A 39 12.00 9.91 -4.47
N PRO A 40 12.66 11.04 -4.75
CA PRO A 40 11.96 12.22 -5.26
C PRO A 40 11.16 11.89 -6.52
N GLY A 41 9.88 12.27 -6.55
CA GLY A 41 8.98 11.96 -7.67
C GLY A 41 8.28 10.60 -7.59
N CYS A 42 8.54 9.77 -6.59
CA CYS A 42 7.84 8.49 -6.38
C CYS A 42 6.35 8.72 -6.16
N GLY A 43 5.51 7.90 -6.82
CA GLY A 43 4.05 7.99 -6.71
C GLY A 43 3.52 7.76 -5.29
N ASP A 44 4.25 7.03 -4.45
CA ASP A 44 3.85 6.71 -3.07
C ASP A 44 3.65 7.97 -2.19
N PHE A 45 4.34 9.08 -2.48
CA PHE A 45 4.09 10.36 -1.80
C PHE A 45 2.68 10.86 -2.01
N ALA A 46 2.17 10.75 -3.24
CA ALA A 46 0.82 11.19 -3.57
C ALA A 46 -0.23 10.29 -2.93
N VAL A 47 0.03 8.97 -2.86
CA VAL A 47 -0.84 8.01 -2.18
C VAL A 47 -0.91 8.32 -0.67
N LEU A 48 0.23 8.61 -0.04
CA LEU A 48 0.28 9.02 1.37
C LEU A 48 -0.56 10.29 1.63
N ASN A 49 -0.41 11.30 0.77
CA ASN A 49 -1.18 12.53 0.86
C ASN A 49 -2.69 12.28 0.67
N ALA A 50 -3.08 11.47 -0.31
CA ALA A 50 -4.48 11.10 -0.55
C ALA A 50 -5.08 10.35 0.65
N MET A 51 -4.33 9.41 1.24
CA MET A 51 -4.75 8.68 2.44
C MET A 51 -4.97 9.61 3.63
N GLN A 52 -4.03 10.51 3.92
CA GLN A 52 -4.15 11.48 5.02
C GLN A 52 -5.36 12.39 4.84
N LYS A 53 -5.66 12.84 3.61
CA LYS A 53 -6.86 13.62 3.29
C LYS A 53 -8.13 12.79 3.46
N ALA A 54 -8.15 11.57 2.94
CA ALA A 54 -9.31 10.68 3.04
C ALA A 54 -9.70 10.41 4.50
N LEU A 55 -8.72 10.14 5.36
CA LEU A 55 -8.94 9.89 6.78
C LEU A 55 -9.44 11.15 7.52
N ALA A 56 -8.91 12.32 7.16
CA ALA A 56 -9.37 13.60 7.70
C ALA A 56 -10.84 13.87 7.34
N GLU A 57 -11.20 13.66 6.06
CA GLU A 57 -12.56 13.82 5.58
C GLU A 57 -13.55 12.80 6.17
N LEU A 58 -13.08 11.58 6.48
CA LEU A 58 -13.87 10.57 7.18
C LEU A 58 -13.97 10.82 8.68
N GLY A 59 -13.11 11.67 9.24
CA GLY A 59 -13.10 11.98 10.67
C GLY A 59 -12.72 10.80 11.57
N ILE A 60 -11.98 9.81 11.05
CA ILE A 60 -11.60 8.60 11.81
C ILE A 60 -10.39 8.92 12.70
N PRO A 61 -10.51 8.89 14.04
CA PRO A 61 -9.40 9.24 14.91
C PRO A 61 -8.18 8.34 14.72
N PRO A 62 -6.93 8.86 14.82
CA PRO A 62 -5.70 8.07 14.66
C PRO A 62 -5.64 6.80 15.51
N HIS A 63 -6.18 6.82 16.72
CA HIS A 63 -6.21 5.66 17.62
C HIS A 63 -7.26 4.60 17.25
N GLU A 64 -8.13 4.88 16.28
CA GLU A 64 -9.09 3.93 15.71
C GLU A 64 -8.55 3.26 14.43
N LEU A 65 -7.36 3.66 13.97
CA LEU A 65 -6.73 3.19 12.75
C LEU A 65 -5.62 2.19 13.04
N VAL A 66 -5.57 1.13 12.24
CA VAL A 66 -4.45 0.18 12.21
C VAL A 66 -4.01 -0.01 10.76
N PHE A 67 -2.78 0.38 10.46
CA PHE A 67 -2.14 0.09 9.18
C PHE A 67 -1.33 -1.20 9.27
N VAL A 68 -1.52 -2.09 8.31
CA VAL A 68 -0.75 -3.33 8.20
C VAL A 68 -0.05 -3.36 6.85
N SER A 69 1.26 -3.58 6.85
CA SER A 69 2.03 -3.66 5.60
C SER A 69 2.89 -4.92 5.52
N GLY A 70 3.30 -5.28 4.31
CA GLY A 70 4.32 -6.29 4.06
C GLY A 70 5.72 -5.67 3.90
N ILE A 71 6.45 -6.00 2.82
CA ILE A 71 7.80 -5.50 2.55
C ILE A 71 7.86 -4.87 1.16
N GLY A 72 8.62 -3.79 1.04
CA GLY A 72 8.86 -3.03 -0.18
C GLY A 72 8.84 -1.53 0.10
N CYS A 73 8.99 -0.70 -0.93
CA CYS A 73 8.96 0.77 -0.79
C CYS A 73 7.62 1.22 -0.20
N SER A 74 6.52 0.83 -0.79
CA SER A 74 5.16 1.15 -0.36
C SER A 74 4.82 0.56 1.00
N SER A 75 5.39 -0.57 1.38
CA SER A 75 5.16 -1.19 2.69
C SER A 75 5.76 -0.42 3.87
N ARG A 76 6.57 0.61 3.61
CA ARG A 76 7.03 1.55 4.64
C ARG A 76 5.95 2.52 5.12
N PHE A 77 4.81 2.53 4.46
CA PHE A 77 3.68 3.43 4.71
C PHE A 77 3.30 3.60 6.19
N PRO A 78 3.19 2.54 7.03
CA PRO A 78 2.83 2.68 8.43
C PRO A 78 3.81 3.55 9.25
N HIS A 79 5.09 3.62 8.85
CA HIS A 79 6.09 4.45 9.55
C HIS A 79 5.85 5.96 9.39
N PHE A 80 5.09 6.33 8.35
CA PHE A 80 4.83 7.73 7.99
C PHE A 80 3.43 8.20 8.39
N MET A 81 2.67 7.31 9.04
CA MET A 81 1.31 7.59 9.52
C MET A 81 1.28 7.73 11.04
N ASN A 82 0.50 8.70 11.51
CA ASN A 82 0.13 8.82 12.93
C ASN A 82 -1.07 7.89 13.20
N ALA A 83 -0.80 6.61 13.38
CA ALA A 83 -1.79 5.56 13.64
C ALA A 83 -1.08 4.35 14.25
N TYR A 84 -1.83 3.33 14.68
CA TYR A 84 -1.20 2.05 14.96
C TYR A 84 -0.69 1.43 13.66
N GLY A 85 0.51 0.87 13.70
CA GLY A 85 1.14 0.26 12.54
C GLY A 85 1.74 -1.10 12.83
N PHE A 86 1.57 -2.04 11.90
CA PHE A 86 2.23 -3.32 11.92
C PHE A 86 2.94 -3.56 10.59
N HIS A 87 4.27 -3.57 10.61
CA HIS A 87 5.11 -3.88 9.44
C HIS A 87 5.46 -5.36 9.46
N ALA A 88 4.70 -6.17 8.71
CA ALA A 88 4.85 -7.62 8.66
C ALA A 88 6.01 -8.04 7.74
N VAL A 89 6.21 -9.35 7.60
CA VAL A 89 7.15 -9.91 6.64
C VAL A 89 6.56 -9.91 5.22
N HIS A 90 7.41 -10.11 4.22
CA HIS A 90 7.05 -10.06 2.79
C HIS A 90 5.86 -10.95 2.45
N GLY A 91 4.84 -10.33 1.83
CA GLY A 91 3.60 -10.98 1.42
C GLY A 91 2.66 -11.41 2.54
N ARG A 92 2.82 -10.85 3.75
CA ARG A 92 2.01 -11.25 4.92
C ARG A 92 1.17 -10.11 5.51
N SER A 93 1.02 -9.01 4.80
CA SER A 93 0.14 -7.91 5.22
C SER A 93 -1.30 -8.39 5.43
N LEU A 94 -1.87 -9.10 4.49
CA LEU A 94 -3.26 -9.52 4.51
C LEU A 94 -3.61 -10.53 5.63
N PRO A 95 -2.87 -11.62 5.86
CA PRO A 95 -3.22 -12.54 6.96
C PRO A 95 -3.09 -11.86 8.32
N VAL A 96 -2.13 -10.95 8.51
CA VAL A 96 -2.03 -10.15 9.74
C VAL A 96 -3.22 -9.20 9.87
N ALA A 97 -3.60 -8.51 8.79
CA ALA A 97 -4.77 -7.62 8.77
C ALA A 97 -6.06 -8.36 9.10
N VAL A 98 -6.25 -9.57 8.56
CA VAL A 98 -7.41 -10.44 8.89
C VAL A 98 -7.41 -10.80 10.38
N GLY A 99 -6.27 -11.23 10.91
CA GLY A 99 -6.15 -11.55 12.34
C GLY A 99 -6.46 -10.34 13.25
N LEU A 100 -5.94 -9.16 12.90
CA LEU A 100 -6.21 -7.91 13.62
C LEU A 100 -7.70 -7.53 13.53
N LYS A 101 -8.33 -7.65 12.35
CA LYS A 101 -9.75 -7.33 12.20
C LYS A 101 -10.66 -8.27 13.01
N LEU A 102 -10.29 -9.53 13.12
CA LEU A 102 -11.01 -10.50 13.96
C LEU A 102 -10.82 -10.23 15.45
N ALA A 103 -9.62 -9.86 15.87
CA ALA A 103 -9.31 -9.57 17.27
C ALA A 103 -9.83 -8.19 17.72
N MET A 104 -9.93 -7.23 16.81
CA MET A 104 -10.35 -5.85 17.07
C MET A 104 -11.40 -5.42 16.01
N PRO A 105 -12.64 -5.94 16.08
CA PRO A 105 -13.66 -5.72 15.03
C PRO A 105 -14.05 -4.26 14.86
N ASP A 106 -13.94 -3.45 15.91
CA ASP A 106 -14.31 -2.04 15.89
C ASP A 106 -13.26 -1.14 15.23
N LYS A 107 -12.01 -1.60 15.10
CA LYS A 107 -10.95 -0.81 14.49
C LYS A 107 -11.05 -0.77 12.98
N THR A 108 -10.67 0.36 12.40
CA THR A 108 -10.48 0.50 10.96
C THR A 108 -9.13 -0.08 10.58
N VAL A 109 -9.13 -1.23 9.92
CA VAL A 109 -7.91 -1.93 9.48
C VAL A 109 -7.69 -1.66 8.01
N ILE A 110 -6.54 -1.10 7.67
CA ILE A 110 -6.11 -0.79 6.31
C ILE A 110 -4.82 -1.55 6.03
N ALA A 111 -4.86 -2.45 5.07
CA ALA A 111 -3.67 -3.10 4.56
C ALA A 111 -3.06 -2.26 3.43
N VAL A 112 -1.73 -2.17 3.40
CA VAL A 112 -0.98 -1.47 2.35
C VAL A 112 0.21 -2.32 1.90
N GLY A 113 0.56 -2.23 0.64
CA GLY A 113 1.71 -2.98 0.10
C GLY A 113 1.96 -2.65 -1.37
N GLY A 114 3.01 -3.23 -1.93
CA GLY A 114 3.30 -3.18 -3.35
C GLY A 114 2.76 -4.40 -4.09
N ASP A 115 2.78 -4.32 -5.42
CA ASP A 115 2.43 -5.40 -6.33
C ASP A 115 3.29 -6.64 -6.10
N GLY A 116 4.60 -6.49 -5.98
CA GLY A 116 5.50 -7.60 -5.68
C GLY A 116 5.25 -8.26 -4.33
N ASP A 117 4.84 -7.49 -3.32
CA ASP A 117 4.46 -8.01 -2.00
C ASP A 117 3.15 -8.81 -2.07
N GLY A 118 2.13 -8.23 -2.68
CA GLY A 118 0.78 -8.79 -2.71
C GLY A 118 0.56 -9.87 -3.75
N MET A 119 1.19 -9.77 -4.92
CA MET A 119 0.92 -10.64 -6.08
C MET A 119 1.97 -11.73 -6.30
N ALA A 120 3.14 -11.68 -5.62
CA ALA A 120 4.12 -12.77 -5.60
C ALA A 120 3.83 -13.72 -4.43
N ILE A 121 4.69 -13.68 -3.41
CA ILE A 121 4.55 -14.58 -2.24
C ILE A 121 3.25 -14.33 -1.45
N GLY A 122 2.63 -13.17 -1.59
CA GLY A 122 1.36 -12.81 -0.98
C GLY A 122 0.11 -13.31 -1.70
N ALA A 123 0.21 -13.78 -2.95
CA ALA A 123 -0.95 -14.09 -3.81
C ALA A 123 -1.96 -15.07 -3.19
N GLY A 124 -1.49 -16.13 -2.52
CA GLY A 124 -2.36 -17.06 -1.82
C GLY A 124 -3.16 -16.39 -0.70
N HIS A 125 -2.55 -15.48 0.04
CA HIS A 125 -3.25 -14.70 1.09
C HIS A 125 -4.23 -13.71 0.50
N PHE A 126 -3.92 -13.10 -0.65
CA PHE A 126 -4.82 -12.22 -1.38
C PHE A 126 -6.13 -12.93 -1.75
N VAL A 127 -6.03 -14.08 -2.42
CA VAL A 127 -7.18 -14.90 -2.81
C VAL A 127 -8.02 -15.30 -1.59
N HIS A 128 -7.38 -15.79 -0.53
CA HIS A 128 -8.09 -16.23 0.65
C HIS A 128 -8.70 -15.08 1.48
N THR A 129 -8.12 -13.88 1.45
CA THR A 129 -8.71 -12.70 2.08
C THR A 129 -9.94 -12.23 1.31
N ALA A 130 -9.84 -12.13 -0.03
CA ALA A 130 -10.97 -11.78 -0.88
C ALA A 130 -12.15 -12.75 -0.68
N ARG A 131 -11.89 -14.05 -0.69
CA ARG A 131 -12.89 -15.09 -0.47
C ARG A 131 -13.59 -15.00 0.90
N ARG A 132 -12.87 -14.60 1.96
CA ARG A 132 -13.42 -14.43 3.31
C ARG A 132 -14.18 -13.13 3.48
N ASN A 133 -13.92 -12.17 2.63
CA ASN A 133 -14.57 -10.87 2.56
C ASN A 133 -14.63 -10.11 3.91
N PRO A 134 -13.54 -10.02 4.70
CA PRO A 134 -13.54 -9.25 5.94
C PRO A 134 -13.60 -7.74 5.61
N LYS A 135 -14.14 -6.92 6.51
CA LYS A 135 -14.15 -5.46 6.36
C LYS A 135 -12.73 -4.87 6.52
N ILE A 136 -11.97 -4.92 5.43
CA ILE A 136 -10.59 -4.44 5.31
C ILE A 136 -10.44 -3.71 3.98
N ALA A 137 -9.87 -2.52 3.99
CA ALA A 137 -9.40 -1.86 2.78
C ALA A 137 -7.95 -2.29 2.49
N TYR A 138 -7.69 -2.84 1.31
CA TYR A 138 -6.33 -3.12 0.85
C TYR A 138 -5.96 -2.17 -0.29
N VAL A 139 -5.01 -1.28 -0.01
CA VAL A 139 -4.45 -0.34 -0.99
C VAL A 139 -3.12 -0.86 -1.47
N MET A 140 -3.08 -1.37 -2.69
CA MET A 140 -1.88 -1.88 -3.35
C MET A 140 -1.29 -0.80 -4.26
N MET A 141 -0.11 -0.33 -3.94
CA MET A 141 0.65 0.61 -4.77
C MET A 141 1.43 -0.17 -5.81
N ASP A 142 0.95 -0.14 -7.04
CA ASP A 142 1.47 -0.92 -8.17
C ASP A 142 2.40 -0.04 -9.01
N ASN A 143 3.67 -0.40 -9.04
CA ASN A 143 4.69 0.25 -9.86
C ASN A 143 5.32 -0.71 -10.88
N GLU A 144 4.78 -1.92 -10.97
CA GLU A 144 5.19 -2.98 -11.90
C GLU A 144 6.67 -3.37 -11.77
N ILE A 145 7.29 -3.16 -10.57
CA ILE A 145 8.71 -3.49 -10.35
C ILE A 145 9.03 -3.65 -8.86
N TYR A 146 10.02 -4.49 -8.52
CA TYR A 146 10.61 -4.50 -7.18
C TYR A 146 11.56 -3.32 -7.01
N GLY A 147 11.06 -2.16 -6.58
CA GLY A 147 11.85 -0.94 -6.44
C GLY A 147 12.87 -1.00 -5.30
N LEU A 148 12.48 -1.52 -4.11
CA LEU A 148 13.36 -1.57 -2.93
C LEU A 148 14.63 -2.39 -3.15
N THR A 149 14.54 -3.48 -3.90
CA THR A 149 15.66 -4.38 -4.21
C THR A 149 16.36 -4.01 -5.51
N LYS A 150 16.11 -2.80 -6.04
CA LYS A 150 16.81 -2.18 -7.17
C LYS A 150 16.44 -2.71 -8.56
N GLY A 151 15.15 -2.97 -8.79
CA GLY A 151 14.60 -3.06 -10.13
C GLY A 151 14.55 -4.47 -10.73
N GLN A 152 14.08 -5.47 -9.98
CA GLN A 152 13.69 -6.77 -10.54
C GLN A 152 12.26 -6.70 -11.06
N ALA A 153 11.94 -7.50 -12.08
CA ALA A 153 10.57 -7.66 -12.56
C ALA A 153 9.67 -8.18 -11.44
N SER A 154 8.48 -7.61 -11.32
CA SER A 154 7.43 -8.03 -10.37
C SER A 154 6.34 -8.83 -11.11
N PRO A 155 5.39 -9.44 -10.38
CA PRO A 155 4.32 -10.21 -11.03
C PRO A 155 3.38 -9.39 -11.93
N THR A 156 3.36 -8.06 -11.80
CA THR A 156 2.55 -7.15 -12.63
C THR A 156 3.35 -6.47 -13.75
N SER A 157 4.67 -6.70 -13.80
CA SER A 157 5.54 -6.15 -14.85
C SER A 157 5.05 -6.55 -16.24
N GLU A 158 5.10 -5.61 -17.17
CA GLU A 158 4.72 -5.85 -18.56
C GLU A 158 5.56 -6.94 -19.21
N LEU A 159 4.93 -7.64 -20.15
CA LEU A 159 5.61 -8.70 -20.91
C LEU A 159 6.77 -8.10 -21.73
N GLY A 160 7.95 -8.67 -21.58
CA GLY A 160 9.15 -8.19 -22.29
C GLY A 160 9.94 -7.11 -21.55
N LEU A 161 9.54 -6.70 -20.34
CA LEU A 161 10.29 -5.73 -19.55
C LEU A 161 11.70 -6.23 -19.26
N LYS A 162 12.69 -5.47 -19.73
CA LYS A 162 14.11 -5.75 -19.45
C LYS A 162 14.52 -5.23 -18.09
N THR A 163 14.93 -6.12 -17.24
CA THR A 163 15.50 -5.80 -15.93
C THR A 163 16.79 -6.59 -15.69
N LYS A 164 17.44 -6.35 -14.56
CA LYS A 164 18.59 -7.16 -14.15
C LYS A 164 18.24 -8.64 -13.93
N SER A 165 17.00 -8.96 -13.56
CA SER A 165 16.51 -10.33 -13.39
C SER A 165 15.96 -10.94 -14.69
N THR A 166 15.67 -10.12 -15.70
CA THR A 166 15.13 -10.53 -17.00
C THR A 166 15.92 -9.93 -18.16
N PRO A 167 17.26 -10.16 -18.24
CA PRO A 167 18.12 -9.49 -19.22
C PRO A 167 17.87 -9.91 -20.67
N PHE A 168 17.23 -11.07 -20.88
CA PHE A 168 16.94 -11.67 -22.19
C PHE A 168 15.43 -11.66 -22.51
N ALA A 169 14.65 -10.80 -21.86
CA ALA A 169 13.19 -10.77 -22.03
C ALA A 169 12.74 -10.66 -23.50
N ASP A 170 13.47 -9.93 -24.34
CA ASP A 170 13.18 -9.81 -25.77
C ASP A 170 13.30 -11.13 -26.53
N ASN A 171 14.26 -11.96 -26.16
CA ASN A 171 14.61 -13.19 -26.90
C ASN A 171 13.83 -14.40 -26.40
N LEU A 172 13.38 -14.40 -25.14
CA LEU A 172 12.73 -15.55 -24.52
C LEU A 172 11.19 -15.41 -24.51
N LYS A 173 10.63 -14.35 -25.11
CA LYS A 173 9.19 -14.04 -24.99
C LYS A 173 8.79 -14.22 -23.53
N SER A 174 9.35 -13.37 -22.68
CA SER A 174 9.31 -13.43 -21.21
C SER A 174 8.41 -14.54 -20.67
N ALA A 175 8.97 -15.47 -19.96
CA ALA A 175 8.28 -16.69 -19.54
C ALA A 175 6.99 -16.40 -18.74
N ASP A 176 6.92 -15.24 -18.08
CA ASP A 176 5.84 -14.94 -17.15
C ASP A 176 4.88 -13.85 -17.71
N GLN A 177 3.62 -14.23 -17.81
CA GLN A 177 2.56 -13.28 -18.12
C GLN A 177 2.23 -12.43 -16.89
N PRO A 178 1.98 -11.11 -17.04
CA PRO A 178 1.61 -10.27 -15.92
C PRO A 178 0.29 -10.70 -15.30
N ILE A 179 0.26 -10.74 -13.98
CA ILE A 179 -0.99 -10.93 -13.23
C ILE A 179 -1.83 -9.66 -13.36
N ASN A 180 -3.13 -9.84 -13.62
CA ASN A 180 -4.10 -8.77 -13.51
C ASN A 180 -4.72 -8.78 -12.09
N PRO A 181 -4.32 -7.85 -11.19
CA PRO A 181 -4.78 -7.86 -9.81
C PRO A 181 -6.27 -7.61 -9.64
N LEU A 182 -6.87 -6.78 -10.53
CA LEU A 182 -8.31 -6.50 -10.48
C LEU A 182 -9.13 -7.75 -10.84
N ALA A 183 -8.75 -8.43 -11.94
CA ALA A 183 -9.41 -9.66 -12.34
C ALA A 183 -9.28 -10.72 -11.23
N LEU A 184 -8.08 -10.88 -10.65
CA LEU A 184 -7.86 -11.81 -9.54
C LEU A 184 -8.72 -11.46 -8.32
N ALA A 185 -8.85 -10.17 -7.96
CA ALA A 185 -9.70 -9.73 -6.87
C ALA A 185 -11.17 -10.11 -7.10
N MET A 186 -11.69 -9.81 -8.30
CA MET A 186 -13.09 -10.09 -8.68
C MET A 186 -13.40 -11.57 -8.64
N ILE A 187 -12.59 -12.41 -9.30
CA ILE A 187 -12.83 -13.87 -9.34
C ILE A 187 -12.64 -14.55 -7.98
N SER A 188 -11.87 -13.91 -7.08
CA SER A 188 -11.65 -14.40 -5.72
C SER A 188 -12.74 -13.97 -4.74
N GLY A 189 -13.68 -13.12 -5.14
CA GLY A 189 -14.85 -12.75 -4.34
C GLY A 189 -14.71 -11.43 -3.58
N ALA A 190 -13.76 -10.56 -3.96
CA ALA A 190 -13.73 -9.18 -3.43
C ALA A 190 -15.03 -8.46 -3.82
N THR A 191 -15.67 -7.82 -2.85
CA THR A 191 -16.99 -7.18 -3.06
C THR A 191 -16.90 -5.72 -3.47
N TRP A 192 -15.71 -5.13 -3.42
CA TRP A 192 -15.38 -3.82 -3.98
C TRP A 192 -13.99 -3.85 -4.60
N VAL A 193 -13.90 -3.42 -5.85
CA VAL A 193 -12.63 -3.42 -6.61
C VAL A 193 -12.56 -2.14 -7.42
N ALA A 194 -11.42 -1.43 -7.33
CA ALA A 194 -11.19 -0.23 -8.14
C ALA A 194 -9.71 -0.08 -8.51
N ARG A 195 -9.47 0.76 -9.52
CA ARG A 195 -8.14 1.23 -9.89
C ARG A 195 -8.09 2.75 -9.74
N GLY A 196 -7.02 3.26 -9.14
CA GLY A 196 -6.70 4.67 -9.05
C GLY A 196 -5.31 4.96 -9.62
N TYR A 197 -5.01 6.25 -9.77
CA TYR A 197 -3.71 6.73 -10.22
C TYR A 197 -3.17 7.77 -9.22
N SER A 198 -1.91 7.62 -8.81
CA SER A 198 -1.27 8.51 -7.83
C SER A 198 -1.21 9.98 -8.28
N GLY A 199 -1.16 10.23 -9.60
CA GLY A 199 -1.18 11.58 -10.17
C GLY A 199 -2.53 12.29 -10.05
N LYS A 200 -3.63 11.58 -9.75
CA LYS A 200 -4.98 12.15 -9.58
C LYS A 200 -5.40 12.14 -8.09
N VAL A 201 -4.70 12.93 -7.27
CA VAL A 201 -4.83 12.90 -5.80
C VAL A 201 -6.28 13.06 -5.31
N LYS A 202 -7.10 13.94 -5.91
CA LYS A 202 -8.50 14.15 -5.50
C LYS A 202 -9.33 12.90 -5.75
N GLU A 203 -9.27 12.34 -6.95
CA GLU A 203 -9.98 11.11 -7.32
C GLU A 203 -9.53 9.94 -6.43
N LEU A 204 -8.21 9.81 -6.21
CA LEU A 204 -7.65 8.80 -5.33
C LEU A 204 -8.13 8.94 -3.88
N THR A 205 -8.27 10.18 -3.38
CA THR A 205 -8.84 10.44 -2.05
C THR A 205 -10.28 9.91 -1.96
N ASP A 206 -11.10 10.13 -2.99
CA ASP A 206 -12.49 9.65 -3.02
C ASP A 206 -12.55 8.12 -3.11
N LEU A 207 -11.68 7.47 -3.91
CA LEU A 207 -11.58 6.02 -3.97
C LEU A 207 -11.15 5.40 -2.64
N ILE A 208 -10.19 6.00 -1.94
CA ILE A 208 -9.75 5.53 -0.62
C ILE A 208 -10.89 5.62 0.40
N LYS A 209 -11.66 6.73 0.40
CA LYS A 209 -12.85 6.86 1.27
C LYS A 209 -13.88 5.78 0.98
N ALA A 210 -14.15 5.53 -0.31
CA ALA A 210 -15.08 4.49 -0.72
C ALA A 210 -14.61 3.09 -0.26
N ALA A 211 -13.31 2.78 -0.42
CA ALA A 211 -12.74 1.52 0.03
C ALA A 211 -12.84 1.32 1.55
N ILE A 212 -12.57 2.37 2.34
CA ILE A 212 -12.64 2.31 3.82
C ILE A 212 -14.08 2.14 4.30
N ASN A 213 -15.04 2.79 3.64
CA ASN A 213 -16.46 2.73 4.00
C ASN A 213 -17.16 1.44 3.54
N HIS A 214 -16.54 0.69 2.63
CA HIS A 214 -17.14 -0.54 2.13
C HIS A 214 -17.29 -1.59 3.23
N ASP A 215 -18.43 -2.26 3.26
CA ASP A 215 -18.71 -3.35 4.21
C ASP A 215 -18.31 -4.70 3.61
N GLY A 216 -17.03 -5.01 3.70
CA GLY A 216 -16.40 -6.20 3.12
C GLY A 216 -14.96 -5.92 2.71
N TYR A 217 -14.38 -6.83 1.93
CA TYR A 217 -13.03 -6.67 1.41
C TYR A 217 -13.02 -5.72 0.20
N ALA A 218 -12.41 -4.56 0.41
CA ALA A 218 -12.19 -3.57 -0.64
C ALA A 218 -10.76 -3.65 -1.15
N PHE A 219 -10.58 -3.88 -2.44
CA PHE A 219 -9.29 -3.88 -3.11
C PHE A 219 -9.16 -2.65 -4.01
N LEU A 220 -8.18 -1.80 -3.69
CA LEU A 220 -7.81 -0.64 -4.49
C LEU A 220 -6.39 -0.83 -5.04
N GLN A 221 -6.27 -1.05 -6.35
CA GLN A 221 -5.00 -0.95 -7.07
C GLN A 221 -4.73 0.52 -7.39
N VAL A 222 -3.57 1.04 -6.95
CA VAL A 222 -3.13 2.40 -7.28
C VAL A 222 -1.91 2.31 -8.16
N ILE A 223 -2.01 2.77 -9.41
CA ILE A 223 -0.84 2.93 -10.27
C ILE A 223 0.05 4.02 -9.66
N SER A 224 1.23 3.61 -9.18
CA SER A 224 2.16 4.43 -8.40
C SER A 224 3.57 4.33 -9.00
N PRO A 225 3.89 5.10 -10.04
CA PRO A 225 5.12 4.95 -10.81
C PRO A 225 6.40 5.05 -9.98
N CYS A 226 7.37 4.20 -10.33
CA CYS A 226 8.73 4.23 -9.79
C CYS A 226 9.67 4.98 -10.72
N VAL A 227 9.95 6.24 -10.45
CA VAL A 227 10.81 7.10 -11.29
C VAL A 227 12.26 6.62 -11.42
N THR A 228 12.71 5.73 -10.54
CA THR A 228 14.11 5.29 -10.49
C THR A 228 14.36 4.05 -11.34
N PHE A 229 13.42 3.10 -11.39
CA PHE A 229 13.64 1.81 -12.02
C PHE A 229 12.64 1.48 -13.12
N HIS A 230 11.44 2.06 -13.08
CA HIS A 230 10.38 1.82 -14.05
C HIS A 230 9.40 3.00 -14.07
N ASP A 231 9.70 4.00 -14.88
CA ASP A 231 8.88 5.20 -15.00
C ASP A 231 7.74 5.00 -16.01
N ILE A 232 6.55 4.75 -15.48
CA ILE A 232 5.33 4.56 -16.26
C ILE A 232 4.39 5.80 -16.21
N TYR A 233 4.89 6.98 -15.81
CA TYR A 233 4.05 8.18 -15.67
C TYR A 233 3.32 8.56 -16.95
N GLU A 234 3.96 8.50 -18.10
CA GLU A 234 3.30 8.85 -19.38
C GLU A 234 2.26 7.81 -19.78
N ALA A 235 2.54 6.52 -19.61
CA ALA A 235 1.57 5.45 -19.85
C ALA A 235 0.36 5.53 -18.90
N ALA A 236 0.59 5.86 -17.64
CA ALA A 236 -0.46 5.99 -16.64
C ALA A 236 -1.36 7.22 -16.85
N LYS A 237 -0.89 8.27 -17.53
CA LYS A 237 -1.71 9.44 -17.89
C LYS A 237 -2.62 9.18 -19.08
N ALA A 238 -2.24 8.27 -19.97
CA ALA A 238 -2.96 7.96 -21.20
C ALA A 238 -4.17 7.03 -20.98
N ASN A 239 -4.24 6.36 -19.84
CA ASN A 239 -5.30 5.45 -19.40
C ASN A 239 -6.15 6.10 -18.29
#